data_c8277f6f3f928a6b5bdbe9244a834950
#
_entry.id   c8277f6f3f928a6b5bdbe9244a834950
#
_cell.length_a   1.000
_cell.length_b   1.000
_cell.length_c   1.000
_cell.angle_alpha   90.00
_cell.angle_beta   90.00
_cell.angle_gamma   90.00
#
_symmetry.space_group_name_H-M   'P 1'
#
loop_
_entity.id
_entity.type
_entity.pdbx_description
1 polymer ?
#
loop_
_entity_poly.entity_id
_entity_poly.type
_entity_poly.pdbx_seq_one_letter_code
_entity_poly.pdbx_strand_id
1 'polypeptide(L)'
;MDIWEKLYTQAKKEYHPEDVTPFVYAHHVVCALESADGTTYTGFCIEACSGVMNLCAERVTALNMYVNSGQTKIRRLIAFRDEAPSGGGSGMPCGACREFLYQLNEENENMEIMVNYETREIVTLKDLMPNWWGKERYEQSRL
;
A
#
# COMPACT_ATOMS: atom_id res chain seq x y z
N MET A 1 -22.19 -3.08 -2.06
CA MET A 1 -20.75 -3.35 -1.81
C MET A 1 -20.09 -2.06 -1.36
N ASP A 2 -19.52 -2.02 -0.16
CA ASP A 2 -18.80 -0.84 0.28
C ASP A 2 -17.43 -0.77 -0.38
N ILE A 3 -16.75 0.36 -0.22
CA ILE A 3 -15.44 0.56 -0.86
C ILE A 3 -14.42 -0.47 -0.37
N TRP A 4 -14.47 -0.86 0.89
CA TRP A 4 -13.51 -1.82 1.43
C TRP A 4 -13.71 -3.22 0.87
N GLU A 5 -14.96 -3.63 0.68
CA GLU A 5 -15.28 -4.92 0.04
C GLU A 5 -14.82 -4.91 -1.41
N LYS A 6 -15.01 -3.78 -2.12
CA LYS A 6 -14.52 -3.63 -3.49
C LYS A 6 -12.99 -3.77 -3.55
N LEU A 7 -12.28 -3.06 -2.67
CA LEU A 7 -10.81 -3.12 -2.64
C LEU A 7 -10.31 -4.51 -2.26
N TYR A 8 -10.94 -5.14 -1.26
CA TYR A 8 -10.59 -6.50 -0.87
C TYR A 8 -10.75 -7.47 -2.05
N THR A 9 -11.90 -7.40 -2.71
CA THR A 9 -12.20 -8.30 -3.84
C THR A 9 -11.20 -8.12 -4.99
N GLN A 10 -10.85 -6.89 -5.29
CA GLN A 10 -9.89 -6.59 -6.34
C GLN A 10 -8.48 -7.08 -5.98
N ALA A 11 -8.04 -6.82 -4.76
CA ALA A 11 -6.73 -7.28 -4.29
C ALA A 11 -6.64 -8.80 -4.29
N LYS A 12 -7.71 -9.48 -3.86
CA LYS A 12 -7.72 -10.93 -3.77
C LYS A 12 -7.45 -11.60 -5.11
N LYS A 13 -7.85 -10.99 -6.21
CA LYS A 13 -7.59 -11.52 -7.56
C LYS A 13 -6.10 -11.57 -7.89
N GLU A 14 -5.29 -10.75 -7.23
CA GLU A 14 -3.84 -10.73 -7.44
C GLU A 14 -3.12 -11.82 -6.64
N TYR A 15 -3.81 -12.49 -5.70
CA TYR A 15 -3.18 -13.48 -4.83
C TYR A 15 -3.07 -14.83 -5.54
N HIS A 16 -1.86 -15.18 -5.96
CA HIS A 16 -1.52 -16.50 -6.51
C HIS A 16 0.00 -16.72 -6.38
N PRO A 17 0.51 -17.00 -5.17
CA PRO A 17 1.95 -17.14 -4.96
C PRO A 17 2.59 -18.07 -5.96
N GLU A 18 3.67 -17.63 -6.60
CA GLU A 18 4.35 -18.43 -7.61
C GLU A 18 5.82 -18.06 -7.78
N ASP A 19 6.62 -19.06 -8.17
CA ASP A 19 7.96 -18.83 -8.67
C ASP A 19 7.86 -18.39 -10.12
N VAL A 20 8.02 -17.09 -10.37
CA VAL A 20 7.94 -16.52 -11.73
C VAL A 20 9.15 -16.97 -12.55
N THR A 21 10.32 -16.98 -11.92
CA THR A 21 11.58 -17.47 -12.45
C THR A 21 12.31 -18.18 -11.32
N PRO A 22 13.45 -18.85 -11.58
CA PRO A 22 14.27 -19.40 -10.49
C PRO A 22 14.77 -18.34 -9.48
N PHE A 23 14.69 -17.06 -9.84
CA PHE A 23 15.19 -15.96 -9.00
C PHE A 23 14.08 -15.10 -8.39
N VAL A 24 12.85 -15.18 -8.89
CA VAL A 24 11.78 -14.27 -8.53
C VAL A 24 10.54 -15.01 -8.06
N TYR A 25 10.10 -14.71 -6.85
CA TYR A 25 8.87 -15.20 -6.24
C TYR A 25 7.91 -14.02 -6.05
N ALA A 26 6.65 -14.17 -6.39
CA ALA A 26 5.71 -13.05 -6.40
C ALA A 26 4.28 -13.46 -6.02
N HIS A 27 3.40 -12.47 -5.86
CA HIS A 27 1.97 -12.62 -5.64
C HIS A 27 1.58 -13.22 -4.29
N HIS A 28 2.47 -13.21 -3.29
CA HIS A 28 2.19 -13.76 -1.96
C HIS A 28 1.74 -12.71 -0.95
N VAL A 29 1.80 -11.44 -1.31
CA VAL A 29 1.13 -10.32 -0.61
C VAL A 29 0.49 -9.47 -1.69
N VAL A 30 -0.74 -9.04 -1.45
CA VAL A 30 -1.52 -8.27 -2.43
C VAL A 30 -2.01 -6.98 -1.81
N CYS A 31 -2.34 -6.02 -2.66
CA CYS A 31 -2.77 -4.70 -2.22
C CYS A 31 -3.75 -4.09 -3.22
N ALA A 32 -4.68 -3.31 -2.71
CA ALA A 32 -5.53 -2.44 -3.52
C ALA A 32 -5.62 -1.07 -2.86
N LEU A 33 -5.68 -0.02 -3.66
CA LEU A 33 -5.87 1.33 -3.16
C LEU A 33 -6.91 2.08 -4.00
N GLU A 34 -7.47 3.11 -3.40
CA GLU A 34 -8.32 4.07 -4.08
C GLU A 34 -7.58 5.41 -4.11
N SER A 35 -7.39 5.96 -5.31
CA SER A 35 -6.73 7.25 -5.49
C SER A 35 -7.69 8.40 -5.20
N ALA A 36 -7.16 9.63 -5.21
CA ALA A 36 -7.94 10.83 -4.91
C ALA A 36 -9.15 11.02 -5.83
N ASP A 37 -9.06 10.57 -7.09
CA ASP A 37 -10.17 10.71 -8.05
C ASP A 37 -11.16 9.54 -8.00
N GLY A 38 -10.98 8.58 -7.08
CA GLY A 38 -11.87 7.44 -6.93
C GLY A 38 -11.50 6.22 -7.77
N THR A 39 -10.47 6.30 -8.60
CA THR A 39 -9.98 5.14 -9.36
C THR A 39 -9.26 4.17 -8.44
N THR A 40 -9.39 2.87 -8.70
CA THR A 40 -8.75 1.85 -7.90
C THR A 40 -7.60 1.19 -8.65
N TYR A 41 -6.55 0.82 -7.92
CA TYR A 41 -5.36 0.18 -8.45
C TYR A 41 -4.97 -1.00 -7.58
N THR A 42 -4.42 -2.04 -8.18
CA THR A 42 -3.97 -3.23 -7.47
C THR A 42 -2.49 -3.48 -7.72
N GLY A 43 -1.91 -4.32 -6.88
CA GLY A 43 -0.54 -4.76 -7.03
C GLY A 43 -0.23 -5.93 -6.12
N PHE A 44 0.96 -6.46 -6.28
CA PHE A 44 1.44 -7.62 -5.53
C PHE A 44 2.92 -7.44 -5.21
N CYS A 45 3.43 -8.21 -4.25
CA CYS A 45 4.85 -8.14 -3.88
C CYS A 45 5.70 -8.94 -4.85
N ILE A 46 6.97 -8.52 -4.97
CA ILE A 46 7.99 -9.22 -5.74
C ILE A 46 9.21 -9.42 -4.85
N GLU A 47 9.68 -10.66 -4.73
CA GLU A 47 10.93 -11.00 -4.06
C GLU A 47 11.93 -11.55 -5.05
N ALA A 48 13.13 -10.98 -5.04
CA ALA A 48 14.23 -11.45 -5.85
C ALA A 48 15.35 -11.96 -4.93
N CYS A 49 16.41 -12.51 -5.50
CA CYS A 49 17.49 -13.07 -4.71
C CYS A 49 18.29 -12.02 -3.93
N SER A 50 18.27 -10.76 -4.36
CA SER A 50 18.87 -9.66 -3.60
C SER A 50 17.78 -8.85 -2.93
N GLY A 51 17.82 -8.74 -1.59
CA GLY A 51 16.79 -8.07 -0.82
C GLY A 51 16.53 -6.61 -1.21
N VAL A 52 17.56 -5.93 -1.73
CA VAL A 52 17.41 -4.53 -2.16
C VAL A 52 16.45 -4.39 -3.36
N MET A 53 16.25 -5.46 -4.13
CA MET A 53 15.37 -5.46 -5.29
C MET A 53 13.93 -5.80 -4.93
N ASN A 54 13.67 -6.21 -3.69
CA ASN A 54 12.33 -6.59 -3.27
C ASN A 54 11.41 -5.38 -3.18
N LEU A 55 10.17 -5.56 -3.64
CA LEU A 55 9.13 -4.54 -3.54
C LEU A 55 7.91 -5.12 -2.85
N CYS A 56 7.46 -4.44 -1.79
CA CYS A 56 6.21 -4.79 -1.13
C CYS A 56 5.02 -4.43 -2.02
N ALA A 57 3.91 -5.14 -1.83
CA ALA A 57 2.68 -4.93 -2.60
C ALA A 57 2.21 -3.47 -2.58
N GLU A 58 2.33 -2.79 -1.45
CA GLU A 58 1.87 -1.41 -1.31
C GLU A 58 2.65 -0.46 -2.22
N ARG A 59 3.98 -0.61 -2.29
CA ARG A 59 4.79 0.23 -3.18
C ARG A 59 4.53 -0.07 -4.65
N VAL A 60 4.35 -1.33 -5.01
CA VAL A 60 4.00 -1.71 -6.38
C VAL A 60 2.67 -1.09 -6.77
N THR A 61 1.67 -1.16 -5.88
CA THR A 61 0.35 -0.60 -6.15
C THR A 61 0.40 0.92 -6.31
N ALA A 62 1.15 1.61 -5.44
CA ALA A 62 1.31 3.06 -5.54
C ALA A 62 2.05 3.46 -6.82
N LEU A 63 3.05 2.69 -7.23
CA LEU A 63 3.75 2.92 -8.49
C LEU A 63 2.83 2.69 -9.68
N ASN A 64 1.98 1.66 -9.64
CA ASN A 64 0.98 1.40 -10.67
C ASN A 64 0.05 2.60 -10.85
N MET A 65 -0.44 3.15 -9.74
CA MET A 65 -1.25 4.37 -9.76
C MET A 65 -0.48 5.52 -10.43
N TYR A 66 0.73 5.79 -10.00
CA TYR A 66 1.52 6.91 -10.49
C TYR A 66 1.85 6.75 -11.99
N VAL A 67 2.31 5.58 -12.39
CA VAL A 67 2.70 5.31 -13.78
C VAL A 67 1.51 5.48 -14.73
N ASN A 68 0.34 5.03 -14.31
CA ASN A 68 -0.83 5.01 -15.20
C ASN A 68 -1.69 6.28 -15.13
N SER A 69 -1.57 7.09 -14.09
CA SER A 69 -2.45 8.26 -13.93
C SER A 69 -1.73 9.55 -13.58
N GLY A 70 -0.48 9.46 -13.14
CA GLY A 70 0.23 10.63 -12.61
C GLY A 70 -0.21 11.05 -11.22
N GLN A 71 -1.21 10.39 -10.64
CA GLN A 71 -1.68 10.71 -9.31
C GLN A 71 -0.70 10.27 -8.24
N THR A 72 -0.65 11.03 -7.15
CA THR A 72 0.21 10.73 -6.00
C THR A 72 -0.56 10.65 -4.69
N LYS A 73 -1.84 11.04 -4.70
CA LYS A 73 -2.67 11.12 -3.49
C LYS A 73 -3.59 9.91 -3.38
N ILE A 74 -3.58 9.28 -2.22
CA ILE A 74 -4.31 8.04 -1.94
C ILE A 74 -5.35 8.30 -0.87
N ARG A 75 -6.59 7.85 -1.10
CA ARG A 75 -7.65 7.93 -0.10
C ARG A 75 -7.57 6.81 0.92
N ARG A 76 -7.37 5.57 0.44
CA ARG A 76 -7.37 4.39 1.31
C ARG A 76 -6.67 3.21 0.67
N LEU A 77 -6.25 2.27 1.51
CA LEU A 77 -5.45 1.14 1.07
C LEU A 77 -5.74 -0.09 1.95
N ILE A 78 -5.75 -1.27 1.32
CA ILE A 78 -5.81 -2.55 2.00
C ILE A 78 -4.70 -3.45 1.45
N ALA A 79 -3.98 -4.13 2.32
CA ALA A 79 -2.95 -5.08 1.92
C ALA A 79 -3.05 -6.33 2.80
N PHE A 80 -2.83 -7.50 2.23
CA PHE A 80 -2.94 -8.75 2.96
C PHE A 80 -2.27 -9.89 2.19
N ARG A 81 -2.14 -11.04 2.85
CA ARG A 81 -1.68 -12.28 2.24
C ARG A 81 -2.88 -13.10 1.75
N ASP A 82 -3.05 -14.30 2.30
CA ASP A 82 -4.16 -15.19 1.92
C ASP A 82 -5.50 -14.78 2.53
N GLU A 83 -5.49 -14.08 3.66
CA GLU A 83 -6.69 -13.67 4.37
C GLU A 83 -6.72 -12.16 4.57
N ALA A 84 -7.92 -11.61 4.69
CA ALA A 84 -8.12 -10.19 4.97
C ALA A 84 -7.42 -9.79 6.28
N PRO A 85 -7.02 -8.53 6.42
CA PRO A 85 -6.43 -8.05 7.67
C PRO A 85 -7.34 -8.30 8.87
N SER A 86 -6.78 -8.86 9.93
CA SER A 86 -7.54 -9.27 11.12
C SER A 86 -7.10 -8.57 12.40
N GLY A 87 -6.33 -7.48 12.28
CA GLY A 87 -5.77 -6.76 13.42
C GLY A 87 -4.35 -7.22 13.74
N GLY A 88 -3.77 -6.64 14.77
CA GLY A 88 -2.45 -7.04 15.25
C GLY A 88 -1.29 -6.81 14.28
N GLY A 89 -1.46 -5.92 13.32
CA GLY A 89 -0.41 -5.60 12.37
C GLY A 89 -0.45 -6.42 11.07
N SER A 90 -1.40 -7.34 10.92
CA SER A 90 -1.44 -8.24 9.77
C SER A 90 -1.62 -7.54 8.41
N GLY A 91 -2.18 -6.32 8.40
CA GLY A 91 -2.36 -5.54 7.18
C GLY A 91 -1.52 -4.27 7.15
N MET A 92 -0.57 -4.12 8.08
CA MET A 92 0.18 -2.88 8.18
C MET A 92 1.32 -2.83 7.16
N PRO A 93 1.52 -1.67 6.51
CA PRO A 93 2.66 -1.50 5.62
C PRO A 93 3.98 -1.50 6.40
N CYS A 94 5.02 -2.07 5.81
CA CYS A 94 6.36 -2.04 6.41
C CYS A 94 6.91 -0.60 6.43
N GLY A 95 8.03 -0.41 7.13
CA GLY A 95 8.64 0.92 7.25
C GLY A 95 8.97 1.56 5.92
N ALA A 96 9.51 0.79 4.96
CA ALA A 96 9.82 1.29 3.64
C ALA A 96 8.57 1.77 2.89
N CYS A 97 7.47 1.03 3.02
CA CYS A 97 6.21 1.42 2.39
C CYS A 97 5.62 2.66 3.04
N ARG A 98 5.64 2.74 4.38
CA ARG A 98 5.16 3.93 5.09
C ARG A 98 5.91 5.17 4.63
N GLU A 99 7.24 5.06 4.54
CA GLU A 99 8.10 6.15 4.13
C GLU A 99 7.82 6.58 2.69
N PHE A 100 7.74 5.61 1.78
CA PHE A 100 7.47 5.90 0.37
C PHE A 100 6.12 6.56 0.17
N LEU A 101 5.07 6.04 0.78
CA LEU A 101 3.71 6.59 0.64
C LEU A 101 3.64 8.02 1.17
N TYR A 102 4.32 8.30 2.27
CA TYR A 102 4.34 9.64 2.84
C TYR A 102 5.10 10.62 1.92
N GLN A 103 6.24 10.21 1.39
CA GLN A 103 7.03 11.06 0.51
C GLN A 103 6.38 11.28 -0.86
N LEU A 104 5.54 10.37 -1.29
CA LEU A 104 4.84 10.48 -2.57
C LEU A 104 3.90 11.69 -2.58
N ASN A 105 3.25 11.97 -1.46
CA ASN A 105 2.38 13.13 -1.29
C ASN A 105 2.15 13.35 0.21
N GLU A 106 2.43 14.56 0.69
CA GLU A 106 2.26 14.91 2.11
C GLU A 106 0.83 14.64 2.59
N GLU A 107 -0.17 14.85 1.74
CA GLU A 107 -1.57 14.62 2.11
C GLU A 107 -1.89 13.15 2.33
N ASN A 108 -1.00 12.24 1.93
CA ASN A 108 -1.17 10.82 2.22
C ASN A 108 -1.08 10.51 3.72
N GLU A 109 -0.69 11.47 4.55
CA GLU A 109 -0.78 11.32 6.00
C GLU A 109 -2.22 11.01 6.44
N ASN A 110 -3.21 11.43 5.66
CA ASN A 110 -4.62 11.23 5.97
C ASN A 110 -5.22 9.97 5.33
N MET A 111 -4.45 9.22 4.56
CA MET A 111 -4.97 8.02 3.92
C MET A 111 -5.38 6.98 4.97
N GLU A 112 -6.47 6.31 4.70
CA GLU A 112 -6.98 5.24 5.57
C GLU A 112 -6.31 3.92 5.22
N ILE A 113 -5.90 3.19 6.24
CA ILE A 113 -5.26 1.88 6.08
C ILE A 113 -6.09 0.87 6.87
N MET A 114 -6.49 -0.22 6.22
CA MET A 114 -7.32 -1.25 6.83
C MET A 114 -6.54 -2.05 7.88
N VAL A 115 -7.02 -2.02 9.12
CA VAL A 115 -6.44 -2.79 10.23
C VAL A 115 -7.17 -4.12 10.42
N ASN A 116 -8.51 -4.06 10.45
CA ASN A 116 -9.36 -5.24 10.65
C ASN A 116 -10.55 -5.14 9.70
N TYR A 117 -10.54 -6.00 8.69
CA TYR A 117 -11.53 -5.97 7.62
C TYR A 117 -12.94 -6.28 8.13
N GLU A 118 -13.07 -7.25 9.02
CA GLU A 118 -14.37 -7.68 9.54
C GLU A 118 -15.06 -6.55 10.32
N THR A 119 -14.31 -5.87 11.17
CA THR A 119 -14.83 -4.77 12.00
C THR A 119 -14.75 -3.42 11.30
N ARG A 120 -14.09 -3.34 10.17
CA ARG A 120 -13.80 -2.07 9.45
C ARG A 120 -12.95 -1.11 10.28
N GLU A 121 -12.12 -1.62 11.17
CA GLU A 121 -11.16 -0.80 11.89
C GLU A 121 -10.08 -0.27 10.95
N ILE A 122 -9.83 1.04 10.99
CA ILE A 122 -8.82 1.70 10.16
C ILE A 122 -7.89 2.54 11.03
N VAL A 123 -6.69 2.82 10.50
CA VAL A 123 -5.80 3.86 11.00
C VAL A 123 -5.39 4.75 9.83
N THR A 124 -4.83 5.91 10.13
CA THR A 124 -4.25 6.75 9.07
C THR A 124 -2.75 6.52 8.99
N LEU A 125 -2.14 6.90 7.87
CA LEU A 125 -0.69 6.82 7.74
C LEU A 125 0.00 7.68 8.80
N LYS A 126 -0.58 8.84 9.13
CA LYS A 126 -0.09 9.71 10.19
C LYS A 126 0.01 8.99 11.54
N ASP A 127 -1.00 8.17 11.88
CA ASP A 127 -0.99 7.39 13.11
C ASP A 127 0.20 6.44 13.19
N LEU A 128 0.68 5.96 12.04
CA LEU A 128 1.79 5.02 11.95
C LEU A 128 3.15 5.72 11.87
N MET A 129 3.18 7.04 11.73
CA MET A 129 4.40 7.81 11.52
C MET A 129 4.41 9.09 12.36
N PRO A 130 4.31 8.97 13.70
CA PRO A 130 4.38 10.14 14.57
C PRO A 130 5.77 10.77 14.46
N ASN A 131 5.81 12.11 14.48
CA ASN A 131 7.06 12.87 14.43
C ASN A 131 7.93 12.52 13.20
N TRP A 132 7.31 12.48 12.03
CA TRP A 132 8.03 12.12 10.81
C TRP A 132 9.21 13.06 10.56
N TRP A 133 10.38 12.46 10.34
CA TRP A 133 11.66 13.18 10.22
C TRP A 133 11.74 14.12 9.01
N GLY A 134 10.99 13.81 7.94
CA GLY A 134 11.09 14.53 6.67
C GLY A 134 10.21 15.77 6.55
N LYS A 135 9.40 16.07 7.56
CA LYS A 135 8.40 17.13 7.45
C LYS A 135 9.01 18.50 7.12
N GLU A 136 10.06 18.90 7.83
CA GLU A 136 10.70 20.19 7.58
C GLU A 136 11.33 20.24 6.19
N ARG A 137 11.96 19.14 5.77
CA ARG A 137 12.54 19.04 4.42
C ARG A 137 11.47 19.17 3.36
N TYR A 138 10.33 18.51 3.56
CA TYR A 138 9.22 18.59 2.64
C TYR A 138 8.72 20.02 2.50
N GLU A 139 8.53 20.69 3.62
CA GLU A 139 8.08 22.08 3.63
C GLU A 139 9.07 23.01 2.93
N GLN A 140 10.37 22.79 3.11
CA GLN A 140 11.42 23.60 2.48
C GLN A 140 11.51 23.36 0.96
N SER A 141 11.22 22.14 0.50
CA SER A 141 11.35 21.79 -0.91
C SER A 141 10.16 22.23 -1.76
N ARG A 142 9.11 22.75 -1.16
CA ARG A 142 7.90 23.23 -1.85
C ARG A 142 8.05 24.67 -2.35
N LEU A 143 9.10 24.93 -3.01
CA LEU A 143 9.39 26.27 -3.52
C LEU A 143 8.90 26.48 -4.94
#